data_ca472d767a9ee9181ddad094d759158f
#
_entry.id   ca472d767a9ee9181ddad094d759158f
#
_cell.length_a   1.000
_cell.length_b   1.000
_cell.length_c   1.000
_cell.angle_alpha   90.00
_cell.angle_beta   90.00
_cell.angle_gamma   90.00
#
_symmetry.space_group_name_H-M   'P 1'
#
loop_
_entity.id
_entity.type
_entity.pdbx_description
1 polymer ?
#
loop_
_entity_poly.entity_id
_entity_poly.type
_entity_poly.pdbx_seq_one_letter_code
_entity_poly.pdbx_strand_id
1 'polypeptide(L)'
;MARPTLYVAITNHGFGHVGRTTALVNAIRRQVPTLLPLIVTAAPYWLLRANLEGEFIHRPRALDLGVVQADSLQMDLAATRAKLLELRAAAPELICAEAEFIRQNRAQLVLADIPPLAVAIAHAAGVPCWMVSNFGWDFIYRSFGDDFVEIADWVGDLYSRCDRLFQLPFAEPLTAFRHKEPVGLTGAEPRFDPAELRQRLDLTTPRDRTVLLTFGGLSLQAIPYGALKDFPDWQFLTFDAAAPEGLPNLLKLCGQQLRPVDVMPLCGRVVSKPGYGTYAEAYRVGVAVATIRRDDFAEGPVLVAGLQAHHFHQILSHEEFFSGHWQFLRAEPQPPQDPTPLDCNGNSTIATAVAYYLNQHT
;
A
#
# COMPACT_ATOMS: atom_id res chain seq x y z
N MET A 1 -22.59 -12.41 24.06
CA MET A 1 -22.31 -11.10 23.39
C MET A 1 -22.28 -11.33 21.90
N ALA A 2 -22.74 -10.37 21.10
CA ALA A 2 -22.67 -10.46 19.65
C ALA A 2 -21.18 -10.38 19.21
N ARG A 3 -20.81 -11.03 18.12
CA ARG A 3 -19.46 -10.98 17.55
C ARG A 3 -19.19 -9.58 17.00
N PRO A 4 -18.12 -8.86 17.44
CA PRO A 4 -17.79 -7.56 16.87
C PRO A 4 -17.52 -7.67 15.37
N THR A 5 -18.08 -6.75 14.58
CA THR A 5 -17.97 -6.75 13.13
C THR A 5 -17.43 -5.39 12.65
N LEU A 6 -16.39 -5.44 11.84
CA LEU A 6 -15.73 -4.26 11.25
C LEU A 6 -15.86 -4.30 9.73
N TYR A 7 -16.41 -3.24 9.14
CA TYR A 7 -16.41 -3.05 7.69
C TYR A 7 -15.08 -2.40 7.27
N VAL A 8 -14.31 -3.07 6.41
CA VAL A 8 -12.98 -2.62 5.98
C VAL A 8 -12.99 -2.38 4.49
N ALA A 9 -12.99 -1.10 4.10
CA ALA A 9 -12.96 -0.67 2.70
C ALA A 9 -11.52 -0.43 2.25
N ILE A 10 -11.09 -1.11 1.17
CA ILE A 10 -9.73 -0.98 0.65
C ILE A 10 -9.79 -0.57 -0.81
N THR A 11 -9.07 0.49 -1.16
CA THR A 11 -8.91 0.91 -2.57
C THR A 11 -8.33 -0.19 -3.43
N ASN A 12 -8.74 -0.21 -4.70
CA ASN A 12 -8.24 -1.19 -5.66
C ASN A 12 -6.95 -0.74 -6.36
N HIS A 13 -6.42 0.43 -6.00
CA HIS A 13 -5.25 1.01 -6.65
C HIS A 13 -3.95 0.39 -6.14
N GLY A 14 -3.58 -0.75 -6.73
CA GLY A 14 -2.35 -1.47 -6.39
C GLY A 14 -2.45 -2.36 -5.15
N PHE A 15 -1.46 -3.22 -4.97
CA PHE A 15 -1.44 -4.21 -3.89
C PHE A 15 -0.94 -3.67 -2.54
N GLY A 16 -0.30 -2.50 -2.55
CA GLY A 16 0.27 -1.89 -1.34
C GLY A 16 -0.79 -1.58 -0.28
N HIS A 17 -1.96 -1.06 -0.71
CA HIS A 17 -3.09 -0.79 0.19
C HIS A 17 -3.62 -2.07 0.84
N VAL A 18 -3.73 -3.15 0.08
CA VAL A 18 -4.13 -4.45 0.64
C VAL A 18 -3.13 -4.93 1.69
N GLY A 19 -1.82 -4.84 1.41
CA GLY A 19 -0.77 -5.26 2.34
C GLY A 19 -0.83 -4.51 3.67
N ARG A 20 -0.87 -3.17 3.62
CA ARG A 20 -0.89 -2.33 4.84
C ARG A 20 -2.19 -2.47 5.63
N THR A 21 -3.34 -2.51 4.93
CA THR A 21 -4.64 -2.61 5.61
C THR A 21 -4.85 -3.99 6.22
N THR A 22 -4.44 -5.07 5.55
CA THR A 22 -4.53 -6.42 6.12
C THR A 22 -3.61 -6.59 7.33
N ALA A 23 -2.42 -5.99 7.32
CA ALA A 23 -1.54 -5.96 8.48
C ALA A 23 -2.19 -5.23 9.67
N LEU A 24 -2.88 -4.11 9.41
CA LEU A 24 -3.65 -3.40 10.43
C LEU A 24 -4.82 -4.25 10.96
N VAL A 25 -5.59 -4.91 10.09
CA VAL A 25 -6.68 -5.82 10.50
C VAL A 25 -6.16 -6.95 11.38
N ASN A 26 -5.00 -7.53 11.06
CA ASN A 26 -4.36 -8.54 11.89
C ASN A 26 -3.97 -7.97 13.27
N ALA A 27 -3.47 -6.73 13.32
CA ALA A 27 -3.15 -6.05 14.59
C ALA A 27 -4.42 -5.80 15.44
N ILE A 28 -5.53 -5.39 14.82
CA ILE A 28 -6.83 -5.24 15.51
C ILE A 28 -7.30 -6.60 16.04
N ARG A 29 -7.20 -7.66 15.24
CA ARG A 29 -7.62 -9.01 15.63
C ARG A 29 -6.81 -9.56 16.80
N ARG A 30 -5.53 -9.23 16.92
CA ARG A 30 -4.75 -9.61 18.12
C ARG A 30 -5.32 -9.02 19.42
N GLN A 31 -5.96 -7.84 19.34
CA GLN A 31 -6.61 -7.20 20.50
C GLN A 31 -8.09 -7.60 20.66
N VAL A 32 -8.75 -7.95 19.54
CA VAL A 32 -10.16 -8.39 19.49
C VAL A 32 -10.23 -9.74 18.77
N PRO A 33 -9.89 -10.88 19.44
CA PRO A 33 -9.76 -12.19 18.77
C PRO A 33 -11.05 -12.70 18.11
N THR A 34 -12.21 -12.24 18.58
CA THR A 34 -13.52 -12.60 18.03
C THR A 34 -13.95 -11.73 16.85
N LEU A 35 -13.15 -10.75 16.43
CA LEU A 35 -13.49 -9.84 15.34
C LEU A 35 -13.82 -10.57 14.03
N LEU A 36 -14.92 -10.18 13.39
CA LEU A 36 -15.24 -10.55 12.02
C LEU A 36 -15.02 -9.35 11.09
N PRO A 37 -13.92 -9.29 10.33
CA PRO A 37 -13.74 -8.25 9.34
C PRO A 37 -14.51 -8.59 8.06
N LEU A 38 -15.25 -7.59 7.55
CA LEU A 38 -15.91 -7.59 6.24
C LEU A 38 -14.99 -6.82 5.28
N ILE A 39 -14.20 -7.52 4.48
CA ILE A 39 -13.21 -6.92 3.59
C ILE A 39 -13.87 -6.59 2.25
N VAL A 40 -13.96 -5.31 1.95
CA VAL A 40 -14.62 -4.78 0.75
C VAL A 40 -13.59 -4.17 -0.18
N THR A 41 -13.30 -4.88 -1.24
CA THR A 41 -12.30 -4.53 -2.26
C THR A 41 -12.47 -5.43 -3.47
N ALA A 42 -12.13 -4.95 -4.67
CA ALA A 42 -12.02 -5.81 -5.86
C ALA A 42 -10.65 -6.50 -5.99
N ALA A 43 -9.77 -6.35 -5.02
CA ALA A 43 -8.49 -7.07 -4.98
C ALA A 43 -8.72 -8.60 -5.00
N PRO A 44 -7.83 -9.37 -5.63
CA PRO A 44 -7.99 -10.81 -5.74
C PRO A 44 -8.04 -11.51 -4.38
N TYR A 45 -8.92 -12.51 -4.24
CA TYR A 45 -9.08 -13.28 -2.99
C TYR A 45 -7.77 -13.94 -2.52
N TRP A 46 -6.94 -14.43 -3.45
CA TRP A 46 -5.65 -15.03 -3.08
C TRP A 46 -4.72 -14.06 -2.36
N LEU A 47 -4.77 -12.75 -2.73
CA LEU A 47 -3.96 -11.72 -2.10
C LEU A 47 -4.43 -11.46 -0.65
N LEU A 48 -5.74 -11.45 -0.42
CA LEU A 48 -6.31 -11.34 0.92
C LEU A 48 -5.92 -12.55 1.78
N ARG A 49 -6.04 -13.75 1.23
CA ARG A 49 -5.65 -14.99 1.92
C ARG A 49 -4.16 -15.10 2.24
N ALA A 50 -3.31 -14.49 1.43
CA ALA A 50 -1.87 -14.47 1.69
C ALA A 50 -1.47 -13.52 2.84
N ASN A 51 -2.33 -12.54 3.18
CA ASN A 51 -2.01 -11.47 4.12
C ASN A 51 -2.90 -11.46 5.38
N LEU A 52 -4.14 -11.97 5.32
CA LEU A 52 -5.06 -12.00 6.46
C LEU A 52 -4.97 -13.32 7.23
N GLU A 53 -4.92 -13.18 8.55
CA GLU A 53 -5.00 -14.29 9.49
C GLU A 53 -6.47 -14.60 9.84
N GLY A 54 -6.83 -15.89 9.94
CA GLY A 54 -8.15 -16.34 10.40
C GLY A 54 -9.30 -16.05 9.43
N GLU A 55 -10.52 -16.02 9.97
CA GLU A 55 -11.75 -15.86 9.19
C GLU A 55 -12.00 -14.40 8.78
N PHE A 56 -12.54 -14.20 7.58
CA PHE A 56 -13.06 -12.92 7.10
C PHE A 56 -14.13 -13.15 6.04
N ILE A 57 -14.99 -12.16 5.84
CA ILE A 57 -15.91 -12.14 4.70
C ILE A 57 -15.30 -11.25 3.62
N HIS A 58 -15.11 -11.76 2.42
CA HIS A 58 -14.72 -10.98 1.26
C HIS A 58 -15.95 -10.58 0.46
N ARG A 59 -16.14 -9.26 0.30
CA ARG A 59 -17.13 -8.67 -0.58
C ARG A 59 -16.41 -8.04 -1.78
N PRO A 60 -16.35 -8.72 -2.94
CA PRO A 60 -15.61 -8.26 -4.11
C PRO A 60 -16.33 -7.06 -4.76
N ARG A 61 -16.04 -5.86 -4.26
CA ARG A 61 -16.64 -4.61 -4.71
C ARG A 61 -15.64 -3.47 -4.70
N ALA A 62 -15.62 -2.72 -5.80
CA ALA A 62 -14.87 -1.48 -5.90
C ALA A 62 -15.70 -0.32 -5.33
N LEU A 63 -15.13 0.45 -4.40
CA LEU A 63 -15.73 1.65 -3.83
C LEU A 63 -15.03 2.93 -4.31
N ASP A 64 -13.99 2.79 -5.08
CA ASP A 64 -13.30 3.83 -5.82
C ASP A 64 -12.74 3.24 -7.12
N LEU A 65 -12.12 4.09 -7.92
CA LEU A 65 -11.46 3.68 -9.16
C LEU A 65 -9.94 3.69 -9.02
N GLY A 66 -9.39 4.66 -8.26
CA GLY A 66 -7.99 5.02 -8.41
C GLY A 66 -7.72 5.68 -9.76
N VAL A 67 -6.69 5.20 -10.46
CA VAL A 67 -6.32 5.64 -11.81
C VAL A 67 -6.25 4.45 -12.74
N VAL A 68 -6.78 4.59 -13.96
CA VAL A 68 -6.63 3.57 -15.00
C VAL A 68 -5.18 3.56 -15.47
N GLN A 69 -4.54 2.41 -15.37
CA GLN A 69 -3.11 2.25 -15.67
C GLN A 69 -2.92 1.18 -16.75
N ALA A 70 -2.03 1.45 -17.71
CA ALA A 70 -1.54 0.46 -18.66
C ALA A 70 -0.49 -0.45 -18.01
N ASP A 71 0.39 0.14 -17.15
CA ASP A 71 1.37 -0.55 -16.30
C ASP A 71 1.63 0.25 -15.02
N SER A 72 2.67 -0.12 -14.27
CA SER A 72 3.02 0.53 -13.00
C SER A 72 3.42 2.01 -13.11
N LEU A 73 3.70 2.52 -14.31
CA LEU A 73 4.18 3.88 -14.55
C LEU A 73 3.31 4.67 -15.54
N GLN A 74 2.48 4.02 -16.37
CA GLN A 74 1.70 4.70 -17.42
C GLN A 74 0.21 4.78 -17.04
N MET A 75 -0.36 5.99 -17.13
CA MET A 75 -1.75 6.30 -16.79
C MET A 75 -2.55 6.68 -18.04
N ASP A 76 -3.82 6.24 -18.11
CA ASP A 76 -4.81 6.71 -19.06
C ASP A 76 -5.77 7.68 -18.38
N LEU A 77 -5.52 8.98 -18.50
CA LEU A 77 -6.31 10.02 -17.84
C LEU A 77 -7.70 10.15 -18.45
N ALA A 78 -7.85 9.97 -19.77
CA ALA A 78 -9.14 10.05 -20.45
C ALA A 78 -10.08 8.92 -19.97
N ALA A 79 -9.59 7.67 -19.95
CA ALA A 79 -10.33 6.53 -19.42
C ALA A 79 -10.60 6.68 -17.92
N THR A 80 -9.63 7.23 -17.15
CA THR A 80 -9.81 7.52 -15.73
C THR A 80 -10.97 8.46 -15.49
N ARG A 81 -11.00 9.60 -16.20
CA ARG A 81 -12.07 10.59 -16.07
C ARG A 81 -13.45 10.00 -16.42
N ALA A 82 -13.55 9.30 -17.54
CA ALA A 82 -14.82 8.67 -17.95
C ALA A 82 -15.36 7.74 -16.87
N LYS A 83 -14.54 6.83 -16.36
CA LYS A 83 -14.94 5.87 -15.32
C LYS A 83 -15.22 6.52 -13.96
N LEU A 84 -14.57 7.63 -13.61
CA LEU A 84 -14.89 8.39 -12.39
C LEU A 84 -16.26 9.04 -12.47
N LEU A 85 -16.65 9.56 -13.65
CA LEU A 85 -17.99 10.09 -13.86
C LEU A 85 -19.05 8.99 -13.79
N GLU A 86 -18.78 7.81 -14.34
CA GLU A 86 -19.66 6.63 -14.22
C GLU A 86 -19.81 6.21 -12.74
N LEU A 87 -18.72 6.13 -12.00
CA LEU A 87 -18.73 5.81 -10.56
C LEU A 87 -19.55 6.85 -9.77
N ARG A 88 -19.36 8.14 -10.06
CA ARG A 88 -20.13 9.23 -9.42
C ARG A 88 -21.62 9.11 -9.71
N ALA A 89 -22.01 8.77 -10.93
CA ALA A 89 -23.40 8.56 -11.30
C ALA A 89 -24.03 7.34 -10.59
N ALA A 90 -23.26 6.26 -10.42
CA ALA A 90 -23.69 5.04 -9.73
C ALA A 90 -23.61 5.14 -8.19
N ALA A 91 -22.97 6.18 -7.64
CA ALA A 91 -22.72 6.30 -6.21
C ALA A 91 -23.96 6.19 -5.32
N PRO A 92 -25.13 6.80 -5.65
CA PRO A 92 -26.32 6.70 -4.79
C PRO A 92 -26.80 5.26 -4.58
N GLU A 93 -26.83 4.45 -5.63
CA GLU A 93 -27.24 3.04 -5.55
C GLU A 93 -26.22 2.21 -4.77
N LEU A 94 -24.93 2.45 -5.03
CA LEU A 94 -23.84 1.79 -4.34
C LEU A 94 -23.83 2.10 -2.84
N ILE A 95 -24.02 3.36 -2.46
CA ILE A 95 -24.11 3.80 -1.06
C ILE A 95 -25.29 3.09 -0.38
N CYS A 96 -26.46 3.06 -1.00
CA CYS A 96 -27.65 2.41 -0.44
C CYS A 96 -27.41 0.92 -0.20
N ALA A 97 -26.86 0.22 -1.19
CA ALA A 97 -26.60 -1.23 -1.10
C ALA A 97 -25.54 -1.59 -0.05
N GLU A 98 -24.47 -0.79 0.08
CA GLU A 98 -23.42 -1.03 1.07
C GLU A 98 -23.87 -0.64 2.48
N ALA A 99 -24.63 0.44 2.64
CA ALA A 99 -25.21 0.81 3.93
C ALA A 99 -26.14 -0.27 4.46
N GLU A 100 -26.96 -0.88 3.59
CA GLU A 100 -27.81 -2.00 3.98
C GLU A 100 -26.99 -3.25 4.37
N PHE A 101 -25.91 -3.54 3.63
CA PHE A 101 -24.99 -4.62 3.97
C PHE A 101 -24.33 -4.41 5.34
N ILE A 102 -23.94 -3.18 5.68
CA ILE A 102 -23.39 -2.81 6.99
C ILE A 102 -24.43 -3.10 8.10
N ARG A 103 -25.68 -2.64 7.92
CA ARG A 103 -26.77 -2.85 8.91
C ARG A 103 -27.09 -4.34 9.11
N GLN A 104 -27.20 -5.10 8.02
CA GLN A 104 -27.50 -6.55 8.08
C GLN A 104 -26.42 -7.34 8.80
N ASN A 105 -25.14 -6.95 8.62
CA ASN A 105 -24.00 -7.57 9.27
C ASN A 105 -23.67 -6.94 10.63
N ARG A 106 -24.41 -5.92 11.07
CA ARG A 106 -24.22 -5.20 12.32
C ARG A 106 -22.79 -4.69 12.50
N ALA A 107 -22.17 -4.22 11.39
CA ALA A 107 -20.86 -3.61 11.51
C ALA A 107 -20.96 -2.30 12.29
N GLN A 108 -20.07 -2.10 13.24
CA GLN A 108 -20.12 -1.00 14.19
C GLN A 108 -19.27 0.19 13.75
N LEU A 109 -18.33 -0.04 12.84
CA LEU A 109 -17.36 0.93 12.36
C LEU A 109 -16.98 0.61 10.91
N VAL A 110 -16.81 1.65 10.10
CA VAL A 110 -16.14 1.59 8.81
C VAL A 110 -14.71 2.04 8.98
N LEU A 111 -13.74 1.17 8.65
CA LEU A 111 -12.33 1.49 8.54
C LEU A 111 -11.96 1.49 7.05
N ALA A 112 -11.42 2.59 6.52
CA ALA A 112 -11.18 2.72 5.09
C ALA A 112 -9.75 3.17 4.76
N ASP A 113 -9.15 2.53 3.78
CA ASP A 113 -7.88 2.86 3.13
C ASP A 113 -8.14 3.01 1.62
N ILE A 114 -8.56 4.03 1.16
CA ILE A 114 -8.93 5.44 1.19
C ILE A 114 -10.13 5.69 0.23
N PRO A 115 -11.02 4.70 -0.06
CA PRO A 115 -12.16 4.94 -0.92
C PRO A 115 -13.05 6.09 -0.41
N PRO A 116 -13.27 7.18 -1.15
CA PRO A 116 -14.04 8.32 -0.66
C PRO A 116 -15.51 7.97 -0.38
N LEU A 117 -16.11 7.04 -1.14
CA LEU A 117 -17.48 6.59 -0.91
C LEU A 117 -17.70 5.92 0.45
N ALA A 118 -16.64 5.40 1.09
CA ALA A 118 -16.73 4.79 2.41
C ALA A 118 -17.32 5.74 3.47
N VAL A 119 -17.06 7.05 3.35
CA VAL A 119 -17.64 8.07 4.24
C VAL A 119 -19.15 8.15 4.08
N ALA A 120 -19.64 8.29 2.85
CA ALA A 120 -21.08 8.38 2.58
C ALA A 120 -21.82 7.07 2.92
N ILE A 121 -21.17 5.93 2.70
CA ILE A 121 -21.68 4.60 3.07
C ILE A 121 -21.85 4.47 4.57
N ALA A 122 -20.83 4.85 5.34
CA ALA A 122 -20.85 4.81 6.81
C ALA A 122 -21.96 5.69 7.37
N HIS A 123 -22.08 6.94 6.90
CA HIS A 123 -23.14 7.86 7.31
C HIS A 123 -24.54 7.35 6.97
N ALA A 124 -24.72 6.80 5.75
CA ALA A 124 -25.98 6.20 5.37
C ALA A 124 -26.34 4.97 6.21
N ALA A 125 -25.33 4.23 6.71
CA ALA A 125 -25.51 3.09 7.61
C ALA A 125 -25.74 3.51 9.07
N GLY A 126 -25.41 4.74 9.47
CA GLY A 126 -25.50 5.24 10.84
C GLY A 126 -24.32 4.83 11.73
N VAL A 127 -23.15 4.58 11.13
CA VAL A 127 -21.90 4.22 11.84
C VAL A 127 -20.77 5.19 11.48
N PRO A 128 -19.76 5.39 12.33
CA PRO A 128 -18.65 6.25 12.01
C PRO A 128 -17.74 5.68 10.92
N CYS A 129 -17.06 6.58 10.21
CA CYS A 129 -16.03 6.28 9.23
C CYS A 129 -14.67 6.76 9.73
N TRP A 130 -13.75 5.84 9.96
CA TRP A 130 -12.35 6.14 10.23
C TRP A 130 -11.49 5.76 9.03
N MET A 131 -10.59 6.65 8.64
CA MET A 131 -9.71 6.43 7.50
C MET A 131 -8.25 6.35 7.92
N VAL A 132 -7.45 5.68 7.08
CA VAL A 132 -6.00 5.54 7.25
C VAL A 132 -5.36 5.88 5.92
N SER A 133 -4.55 6.93 5.84
CA SER A 133 -3.85 7.26 4.60
C SER A 133 -2.70 8.25 4.75
N ASN A 134 -1.87 8.28 3.69
CA ASN A 134 -0.85 9.29 3.44
C ASN A 134 -1.23 10.24 2.29
N PHE A 135 -2.30 10.00 1.56
CA PHE A 135 -2.82 10.89 0.51
C PHE A 135 -4.34 10.79 0.39
N GLY A 136 -4.96 11.79 -0.26
CA GLY A 136 -6.36 11.76 -0.69
C GLY A 136 -6.48 11.67 -2.22
N TRP A 137 -7.53 11.03 -2.73
CA TRP A 137 -7.81 11.02 -4.16
C TRP A 137 -8.15 12.42 -4.70
N ASP A 138 -8.65 13.33 -3.88
CA ASP A 138 -8.85 14.75 -4.22
C ASP A 138 -7.53 15.43 -4.60
N PHE A 139 -6.45 15.17 -3.86
CA PHE A 139 -5.10 15.64 -4.14
C PHE A 139 -4.57 15.07 -5.46
N ILE A 140 -4.72 13.77 -5.67
CA ILE A 140 -4.28 13.09 -6.90
C ILE A 140 -5.04 13.64 -8.11
N TYR A 141 -6.37 13.66 -8.07
CA TYR A 141 -7.17 14.10 -9.21
C TYR A 141 -6.96 15.57 -9.54
N ARG A 142 -6.81 16.44 -8.54
CA ARG A 142 -6.51 17.86 -8.76
C ARG A 142 -5.20 18.08 -9.52
N SER A 143 -4.20 17.20 -9.35
CA SER A 143 -2.92 17.29 -10.06
C SER A 143 -3.02 16.98 -11.56
N PHE A 144 -4.12 16.38 -11.99
CA PHE A 144 -4.33 16.04 -13.42
C PHE A 144 -4.91 17.20 -14.26
N GLY A 145 -5.13 18.38 -13.63
CA GLY A 145 -5.54 19.59 -14.31
C GLY A 145 -7.04 19.86 -14.29
N ASP A 146 -7.47 20.88 -15.04
CA ASP A 146 -8.80 21.48 -14.95
C ASP A 146 -9.95 20.51 -15.18
N ASP A 147 -9.77 19.53 -16.06
CA ASP A 147 -10.77 18.51 -16.37
C ASP A 147 -11.13 17.61 -15.17
N PHE A 148 -10.31 17.60 -14.13
CA PHE A 148 -10.50 16.79 -12.94
C PHE A 148 -10.93 17.60 -11.70
N VAL A 149 -10.97 18.92 -11.76
CA VAL A 149 -11.27 19.80 -10.60
C VAL A 149 -12.63 19.45 -9.99
N GLU A 150 -13.68 19.31 -10.81
CA GLU A 150 -15.03 18.96 -10.31
C GLU A 150 -15.07 17.60 -9.59
N ILE A 151 -14.29 16.63 -10.08
CA ILE A 151 -14.17 15.30 -9.47
C ILE A 151 -13.39 15.40 -8.17
N ALA A 152 -12.30 16.16 -8.15
CA ALA A 152 -11.49 16.39 -6.96
C ALA A 152 -12.29 17.09 -5.86
N ASP A 153 -13.10 18.10 -6.21
CA ASP A 153 -13.98 18.78 -5.29
C ASP A 153 -15.04 17.85 -4.70
N TRP A 154 -15.69 17.03 -5.53
CA TRP A 154 -16.64 16.01 -5.07
C TRP A 154 -16.00 15.01 -4.09
N VAL A 155 -14.78 14.55 -4.36
CA VAL A 155 -14.03 13.66 -3.46
C VAL A 155 -13.66 14.37 -2.16
N GLY A 156 -13.18 15.63 -2.24
CA GLY A 156 -12.87 16.45 -1.08
C GLY A 156 -14.08 16.69 -0.18
N ASP A 157 -15.27 16.91 -0.77
CA ASP A 157 -16.53 17.04 -0.02
C ASP A 157 -16.88 15.76 0.74
N LEU A 158 -16.62 14.58 0.17
CA LEU A 158 -16.79 13.31 0.86
C LEU A 158 -15.82 13.20 2.05
N TYR A 159 -14.53 13.45 1.84
CA TYR A 159 -13.51 13.38 2.89
C TYR A 159 -13.74 14.41 4.01
N SER A 160 -14.30 15.57 3.71
CA SER A 160 -14.59 16.60 4.71
C SER A 160 -15.56 16.15 5.82
N ARG A 161 -16.30 15.07 5.57
CA ARG A 161 -17.26 14.45 6.50
C ARG A 161 -16.72 13.19 7.17
N CYS A 162 -15.46 12.83 6.95
CA CYS A 162 -14.80 11.73 7.65
C CYS A 162 -14.69 12.03 9.14
N ASP A 163 -15.08 11.08 10.01
CA ASP A 163 -15.09 11.27 11.44
C ASP A 163 -13.67 11.32 12.03
N ARG A 164 -12.73 10.56 11.46
CA ARG A 164 -11.35 10.50 11.90
C ARG A 164 -10.43 9.99 10.79
N LEU A 165 -9.31 10.71 10.55
CA LEU A 165 -8.23 10.23 9.71
C LEU A 165 -6.99 9.93 10.56
N PHE A 166 -6.50 8.72 10.50
CA PHE A 166 -5.15 8.39 10.94
C PHE A 166 -4.17 8.76 9.82
N GLN A 167 -3.46 9.86 10.02
CA GLN A 167 -2.49 10.38 9.05
C GLN A 167 -1.18 9.62 9.16
N LEU A 168 -0.82 8.91 8.10
CA LEU A 168 0.44 8.18 8.01
C LEU A 168 1.62 9.12 7.71
N PRO A 169 2.88 8.75 8.03
CA PRO A 169 4.07 9.45 7.55
C PRO A 169 4.15 9.51 6.02
N PHE A 170 4.98 10.39 5.49
CA PHE A 170 5.13 10.64 4.05
C PHE A 170 3.82 11.10 3.39
N ALA A 171 3.04 11.89 4.14
CA ALA A 171 1.75 12.35 3.69
C ALA A 171 1.83 13.69 2.95
N GLU A 172 0.92 13.87 1.98
CA GLU A 172 0.53 15.19 1.52
C GLU A 172 -0.22 15.93 2.64
N PRO A 173 -0.54 17.25 2.52
CA PRO A 173 -1.21 17.99 3.60
C PRO A 173 -2.58 17.47 4.04
N LEU A 174 -3.28 16.63 3.25
CA LEU A 174 -4.60 16.03 3.56
C LEU A 174 -5.64 17.09 3.97
N THR A 175 -5.70 18.19 3.23
CA THR A 175 -6.47 19.38 3.58
C THR A 175 -7.98 19.19 3.58
N ALA A 176 -8.48 18.19 2.83
CA ALA A 176 -9.89 17.85 2.79
C ALA A 176 -10.41 17.28 4.12
N PHE A 177 -9.55 16.70 4.95
CA PHE A 177 -9.92 16.07 6.22
C PHE A 177 -9.90 17.09 7.36
N ARG A 178 -11.00 17.15 8.12
CA ARG A 178 -11.13 18.06 9.28
C ARG A 178 -10.46 17.51 10.54
N HIS A 179 -10.53 16.20 10.75
CA HIS A 179 -10.02 15.53 11.96
C HIS A 179 -8.90 14.58 11.57
N LYS A 180 -7.66 15.04 11.74
CA LYS A 180 -6.43 14.30 11.43
C LYS A 180 -5.67 14.00 12.71
N GLU A 181 -5.21 12.77 12.82
CA GLU A 181 -4.36 12.30 13.91
C GLU A 181 -3.10 11.66 13.32
N PRO A 182 -1.93 12.28 13.50
CA PRO A 182 -0.68 11.68 13.07
C PRO A 182 -0.42 10.36 13.82
N VAL A 183 0.00 9.35 13.09
CA VAL A 183 0.41 8.04 13.65
C VAL A 183 1.74 7.61 13.04
N GLY A 184 2.36 6.58 13.58
CA GLY A 184 3.58 6.00 13.04
C GLY A 184 3.37 5.23 11.74
N LEU A 185 4.46 4.69 11.20
CA LEU A 185 4.44 3.86 10.00
C LEU A 185 3.57 2.62 10.19
N THR A 186 2.74 2.34 9.18
CA THR A 186 1.96 1.08 9.07
C THR A 186 2.57 0.18 7.99
N GLY A 187 2.31 -1.11 8.05
CA GLY A 187 2.76 -2.08 7.07
C GLY A 187 2.87 -3.48 7.66
N ALA A 188 3.16 -4.45 6.83
CA ALA A 188 3.36 -5.82 7.26
C ALA A 188 4.73 -6.01 7.95
N GLU A 189 4.84 -7.10 8.72
CA GLU A 189 6.09 -7.54 9.34
C GLU A 189 6.55 -8.84 8.70
N PRO A 190 7.88 -9.09 8.63
CA PRO A 190 8.41 -10.38 8.20
C PRO A 190 7.87 -11.51 9.09
N ARG A 191 7.52 -12.65 8.48
CA ARG A 191 6.98 -13.82 9.20
C ARG A 191 8.01 -14.87 9.56
N PHE A 192 9.20 -14.78 8.96
CA PHE A 192 10.23 -15.79 9.06
C PHE A 192 11.51 -15.23 9.67
N ASP A 193 12.21 -16.07 10.41
CA ASP A 193 13.58 -15.76 10.81
C ASP A 193 14.47 -15.62 9.57
N PRO A 194 15.27 -14.55 9.46
CA PRO A 194 16.09 -14.31 8.27
C PRO A 194 17.12 -15.41 7.99
N ALA A 195 17.72 -16.03 9.01
CA ALA A 195 18.71 -17.08 8.81
C ALA A 195 18.07 -18.37 8.29
N GLU A 196 16.92 -18.76 8.87
CA GLU A 196 16.13 -19.91 8.40
C GLU A 196 15.65 -19.71 6.95
N LEU A 197 15.17 -18.50 6.64
CA LEU A 197 14.67 -18.20 5.30
C LEU A 197 15.82 -18.18 4.26
N ARG A 198 17.00 -17.68 4.62
CA ARG A 198 18.20 -17.77 3.76
C ARG A 198 18.54 -19.22 3.44
N GLN A 199 18.55 -20.09 4.45
CA GLN A 199 18.82 -21.51 4.26
C GLN A 199 17.75 -22.18 3.38
N ARG A 200 16.47 -21.90 3.63
CA ARG A 200 15.35 -22.42 2.84
C ARG A 200 15.42 -22.02 1.36
N LEU A 201 15.92 -20.84 1.06
CA LEU A 201 16.07 -20.28 -0.29
C LEU A 201 17.45 -20.58 -0.91
N ASP A 202 18.33 -21.30 -0.22
CA ASP A 202 19.71 -21.60 -0.63
C ASP A 202 20.51 -20.33 -1.03
N LEU A 203 20.31 -19.24 -0.27
CA LEU A 203 20.96 -17.95 -0.50
C LEU A 203 22.34 -17.90 0.16
N THR A 204 23.39 -18.08 -0.64
CA THR A 204 24.79 -18.00 -0.19
C THR A 204 25.40 -16.61 -0.31
N THR A 205 24.87 -15.78 -1.22
CA THR A 205 25.33 -14.40 -1.45
C THR A 205 25.11 -13.54 -0.19
N PRO A 206 26.10 -12.71 0.23
CA PRO A 206 25.96 -11.82 1.37
C PRO A 206 24.78 -10.84 1.23
N ARG A 207 24.26 -10.37 2.38
CA ARG A 207 23.09 -9.47 2.43
C ARG A 207 23.30 -8.20 1.59
N ASP A 208 24.48 -7.57 1.67
CA ASP A 208 24.86 -6.34 0.97
C ASP A 208 24.86 -6.48 -0.56
N ARG A 209 24.99 -7.71 -1.08
CA ARG A 209 24.92 -8.06 -2.49
C ARG A 209 23.63 -8.79 -2.88
N THR A 210 22.66 -8.88 -1.98
CA THR A 210 21.33 -9.42 -2.27
C THR A 210 20.36 -8.26 -2.46
N VAL A 211 19.62 -8.24 -3.58
CA VAL A 211 18.73 -7.15 -3.99
C VAL A 211 17.33 -7.68 -4.25
N LEU A 212 16.33 -7.05 -3.67
CA LEU A 212 14.93 -7.31 -3.98
C LEU A 212 14.44 -6.36 -5.08
N LEU A 213 13.89 -6.91 -6.16
CA LEU A 213 13.22 -6.17 -7.23
C LEU A 213 11.70 -6.29 -7.03
N THR A 214 11.02 -5.18 -6.69
CA THR A 214 9.57 -5.19 -6.42
C THR A 214 8.88 -3.93 -6.93
N PHE A 215 7.93 -4.09 -7.87
CA PHE A 215 7.24 -2.99 -8.55
C PHE A 215 5.73 -3.00 -8.34
N GLY A 216 5.25 -3.77 -7.35
CA GLY A 216 3.84 -3.91 -7.01
C GLY A 216 3.08 -4.88 -7.93
N GLY A 217 1.75 -4.92 -7.78
CA GLY A 217 0.89 -5.89 -8.45
C GLY A 217 0.69 -5.67 -9.95
N LEU A 218 0.93 -4.46 -10.44
CA LEU A 218 1.05 -4.19 -11.87
C LEU A 218 2.54 -4.29 -12.20
N SER A 219 2.94 -5.33 -12.94
CA SER A 219 4.31 -5.50 -13.38
C SER A 219 4.77 -4.29 -14.21
N LEU A 220 6.04 -3.95 -14.09
CA LEU A 220 6.68 -3.00 -14.97
C LEU A 220 6.96 -3.73 -16.30
N GLN A 221 6.41 -3.25 -17.42
CA GLN A 221 6.49 -3.95 -18.72
C GLN A 221 7.92 -4.13 -19.24
N ALA A 222 8.90 -3.42 -18.70
CA ALA A 222 10.25 -3.37 -19.26
C ALA A 222 11.35 -3.35 -18.19
N ILE A 223 11.29 -4.20 -17.16
CA ILE A 223 12.45 -4.34 -16.26
C ILE A 223 13.64 -4.84 -17.06
N PRO A 224 14.76 -4.11 -17.08
CA PRO A 224 15.93 -4.48 -17.89
C PRO A 224 16.74 -5.60 -17.21
N TYR A 225 16.16 -6.80 -17.09
CA TYR A 225 16.79 -7.96 -16.46
C TYR A 225 18.15 -8.32 -17.08
N GLY A 226 18.43 -7.88 -18.31
CA GLY A 226 19.74 -8.03 -18.94
C GLY A 226 20.88 -7.42 -18.13
N ALA A 227 20.61 -6.34 -17.39
CA ALA A 227 21.57 -5.67 -16.51
C ALA A 227 22.17 -6.59 -15.43
N LEU A 228 21.43 -7.63 -15.03
CA LEU A 228 21.88 -8.55 -13.97
C LEU A 228 23.13 -9.33 -14.35
N LYS A 229 23.42 -9.46 -15.64
CA LYS A 229 24.64 -10.12 -16.16
C LYS A 229 25.92 -9.38 -15.77
N ASP A 230 25.84 -8.07 -15.53
CA ASP A 230 26.97 -7.23 -15.12
C ASP A 230 27.31 -7.39 -13.62
N PHE A 231 26.51 -8.19 -12.89
CA PHE A 231 26.59 -8.42 -11.45
C PHE A 231 26.65 -9.93 -11.11
N PRO A 232 27.60 -10.70 -11.62
CA PRO A 232 27.64 -12.17 -11.46
C PRO A 232 27.78 -12.60 -9.98
N ASP A 233 28.37 -11.77 -9.11
CA ASP A 233 28.56 -12.05 -7.68
C ASP A 233 27.40 -11.54 -6.81
N TRP A 234 26.31 -11.06 -7.42
CA TRP A 234 25.15 -10.57 -6.72
C TRP A 234 23.98 -11.56 -6.86
N GLN A 235 23.03 -11.49 -5.94
CA GLN A 235 21.77 -12.23 -6.01
C GLN A 235 20.60 -11.27 -6.10
N PHE A 236 19.72 -11.53 -7.02
CA PHE A 236 18.47 -10.77 -7.22
C PHE A 236 17.28 -11.65 -6.89
N LEU A 237 16.32 -11.07 -6.16
CA LEU A 237 15.05 -11.71 -5.80
C LEU A 237 13.93 -10.96 -6.49
N THR A 238 12.94 -11.66 -7.03
CA THR A 238 11.77 -11.02 -7.64
C THR A 238 10.50 -11.84 -7.45
N PHE A 239 9.36 -11.13 -7.38
CA PHE A 239 8.02 -11.70 -7.40
C PHE A 239 7.35 -11.55 -8.79
N ASP A 240 8.07 -11.06 -9.78
CA ASP A 240 7.59 -10.94 -11.15
C ASP A 240 7.54 -12.31 -11.83
N ALA A 241 6.33 -12.78 -12.10
CA ALA A 241 6.12 -14.06 -12.80
C ALA A 241 6.65 -14.03 -14.25
N ALA A 242 6.70 -12.82 -14.87
CA ALA A 242 7.18 -12.61 -16.23
C ALA A 242 8.71 -12.46 -16.32
N ALA A 243 9.43 -12.46 -15.18
CA ALA A 243 10.88 -12.38 -15.17
C ALA A 243 11.50 -13.53 -15.99
N PRO A 244 12.59 -13.27 -16.75
CA PRO A 244 13.18 -14.27 -17.64
C PRO A 244 13.73 -15.46 -16.86
N GLU A 245 13.68 -16.61 -17.50
CA GLU A 245 14.38 -17.82 -17.06
C GLU A 245 15.86 -17.79 -17.48
N GLY A 246 16.70 -18.57 -16.80
CA GLY A 246 18.09 -18.77 -17.21
C GLY A 246 19.08 -17.69 -16.79
N LEU A 247 18.70 -16.77 -15.93
CA LEU A 247 19.64 -15.87 -15.24
C LEU A 247 20.08 -16.53 -13.92
N PRO A 248 21.35 -16.94 -13.77
CA PRO A 248 21.80 -17.74 -12.63
C PRO A 248 21.74 -16.99 -11.30
N ASN A 249 21.77 -15.66 -11.35
CA ASN A 249 21.71 -14.77 -10.19
C ASN A 249 20.33 -14.14 -9.95
N LEU A 250 19.26 -14.64 -10.61
CA LEU A 250 17.89 -14.19 -10.41
C LEU A 250 17.03 -15.33 -9.85
N LEU A 251 16.54 -15.16 -8.62
CA LEU A 251 15.62 -16.09 -7.97
C LEU A 251 14.19 -15.56 -8.04
N LYS A 252 13.32 -16.30 -8.70
CA LYS A 252 11.88 -16.02 -8.79
C LYS A 252 11.15 -16.63 -7.59
N LEU A 253 10.43 -15.80 -6.83
CA LEU A 253 9.73 -16.17 -5.60
C LEU A 253 8.21 -16.34 -5.78
N CYS A 254 7.71 -16.28 -7.03
CA CYS A 254 6.29 -16.48 -7.31
C CYS A 254 5.84 -17.87 -6.88
N GLY A 255 4.67 -17.96 -6.25
CA GLY A 255 4.08 -19.23 -5.79
C GLY A 255 4.65 -19.80 -4.48
N GLN A 256 5.65 -19.19 -3.88
CA GLN A 256 6.27 -19.68 -2.65
C GLN A 256 5.57 -19.24 -1.34
N GLN A 257 4.39 -18.65 -1.42
CA GLN A 257 3.64 -18.09 -0.27
C GLN A 257 4.43 -17.06 0.55
N LEU A 258 5.47 -16.48 -0.05
CA LEU A 258 6.25 -15.39 0.50
C LEU A 258 5.69 -14.04 0.06
N ARG A 259 5.90 -13.01 0.89
CA ARG A 259 5.60 -11.63 0.58
C ARG A 259 6.90 -10.84 0.40
N PRO A 260 6.92 -9.72 -0.31
CA PRO A 260 8.13 -8.88 -0.42
C PRO A 260 8.77 -8.56 0.92
N VAL A 261 7.96 -8.20 1.93
CA VAL A 261 8.46 -7.88 3.28
C VAL A 261 9.15 -9.06 3.96
N ASP A 262 8.74 -10.30 3.68
CA ASP A 262 9.34 -11.50 4.30
C ASP A 262 10.81 -11.69 3.88
N VAL A 263 11.17 -11.25 2.67
CA VAL A 263 12.53 -11.40 2.11
C VAL A 263 13.37 -10.12 2.21
N MET A 264 12.78 -8.98 2.52
CA MET A 264 13.53 -7.73 2.71
C MET A 264 14.69 -7.85 3.70
N PRO A 265 14.57 -8.53 4.87
CA PRO A 265 15.68 -8.69 5.80
C PRO A 265 16.90 -9.42 5.22
N LEU A 266 16.71 -10.20 4.15
CA LEU A 266 17.77 -10.92 3.45
C LEU A 266 18.58 -10.02 2.51
N CYS A 267 18.06 -8.82 2.20
CA CYS A 267 18.58 -7.92 1.18
C CYS A 267 19.30 -6.73 1.80
N GLY A 268 20.35 -6.24 1.13
CA GLY A 268 20.95 -4.94 1.41
C GLY A 268 20.21 -3.80 0.76
N ARG A 269 19.42 -4.10 -0.30
CA ARG A 269 18.73 -3.09 -1.08
C ARG A 269 17.41 -3.60 -1.66
N VAL A 270 16.43 -2.70 -1.70
CA VAL A 270 15.16 -2.88 -2.45
C VAL A 270 15.19 -1.92 -3.63
N VAL A 271 14.92 -2.41 -4.83
CA VAL A 271 14.70 -1.58 -6.03
C VAL A 271 13.21 -1.58 -6.32
N SER A 272 12.59 -0.39 -6.37
CA SER A 272 11.14 -0.25 -6.52
C SER A 272 10.74 1.05 -7.22
N LYS A 273 9.45 1.15 -7.57
CA LYS A 273 8.80 2.44 -7.80
C LYS A 273 8.44 3.07 -6.46
N PRO A 274 8.12 4.39 -6.39
CA PRO A 274 7.57 4.99 -5.19
C PRO A 274 6.31 4.28 -4.74
N GLY A 275 6.28 3.90 -3.46
CA GLY A 275 5.13 3.23 -2.85
C GLY A 275 5.25 3.22 -1.35
N TYR A 276 4.23 3.76 -0.66
CA TYR A 276 4.20 3.89 0.79
C TYR A 276 4.51 2.55 1.49
N GLY A 277 3.82 1.46 1.12
CA GLY A 277 4.01 0.15 1.77
C GLY A 277 5.44 -0.34 1.69
N THR A 278 6.06 -0.27 0.49
CA THR A 278 7.45 -0.68 0.29
C THR A 278 8.42 0.15 1.13
N TYR A 279 8.22 1.48 1.20
CA TYR A 279 9.10 2.37 1.96
C TYR A 279 8.96 2.15 3.46
N ALA A 280 7.72 2.03 3.96
CA ALA A 280 7.44 1.78 5.36
C ALA A 280 8.01 0.42 5.83
N GLU A 281 7.84 -0.62 5.02
CA GLU A 281 8.37 -1.95 5.30
C GLU A 281 9.91 -1.98 5.26
N ALA A 282 10.54 -1.37 4.24
CA ALA A 282 11.98 -1.27 4.12
C ALA A 282 12.60 -0.48 5.28
N TYR A 283 11.98 0.64 5.68
CA TYR A 283 12.39 1.42 6.84
C TYR A 283 12.42 0.57 8.12
N ARG A 284 11.32 -0.17 8.38
CA ARG A 284 11.17 -0.99 9.60
C ARG A 284 12.17 -2.12 9.70
N VAL A 285 12.66 -2.66 8.59
CA VAL A 285 13.67 -3.75 8.56
C VAL A 285 15.09 -3.26 8.26
N GLY A 286 15.28 -1.95 8.11
CA GLY A 286 16.59 -1.33 7.89
C GLY A 286 17.24 -1.71 6.56
N VAL A 287 16.47 -1.74 5.47
CA VAL A 287 16.95 -2.07 4.11
C VAL A 287 16.87 -0.83 3.23
N ALA A 288 18.00 -0.43 2.65
CA ALA A 288 18.05 0.74 1.77
C ALA A 288 17.14 0.61 0.54
N VAL A 289 16.59 1.72 0.07
CA VAL A 289 15.68 1.77 -1.07
C VAL A 289 16.31 2.52 -2.25
N ALA A 290 16.40 1.85 -3.40
CA ALA A 290 16.64 2.50 -4.69
C ALA A 290 15.29 2.63 -5.42
N THR A 291 14.88 3.84 -5.73
CA THR A 291 13.55 4.10 -6.30
C THR A 291 13.63 4.90 -7.59
N ILE A 292 12.80 4.53 -8.56
CA ILE A 292 12.65 5.25 -9.82
C ILE A 292 11.74 6.46 -9.57
N ARG A 293 12.09 7.65 -10.06
CA ARG A 293 11.20 8.82 -9.97
C ARG A 293 9.89 8.56 -10.71
N ARG A 294 8.82 9.06 -10.12
CA ARG A 294 7.47 9.05 -10.70
C ARG A 294 6.83 10.42 -10.47
N ASP A 295 7.16 11.37 -11.32
CA ASP A 295 6.76 12.77 -11.16
C ASP A 295 5.36 13.05 -11.77
N ASP A 296 4.81 12.12 -12.56
CA ASP A 296 3.48 12.19 -13.18
C ASP A 296 2.32 11.75 -12.25
N PHE A 297 2.64 11.21 -11.08
CA PHE A 297 1.67 10.83 -10.05
C PHE A 297 1.98 11.59 -8.76
N ALA A 298 1.09 12.47 -8.33
CA ALA A 298 1.35 13.48 -7.30
C ALA A 298 1.83 12.92 -5.95
N GLU A 299 1.49 11.67 -5.60
CA GLU A 299 2.04 10.98 -4.42
C GLU A 299 3.54 10.70 -4.57
N GLY A 300 4.03 10.48 -5.80
CA GLY A 300 5.42 10.10 -6.07
C GLY A 300 6.45 11.06 -5.45
N PRO A 301 6.43 12.37 -5.78
CA PRO A 301 7.35 13.34 -5.20
C PRO A 301 7.25 13.43 -3.67
N VAL A 302 6.05 13.30 -3.09
CA VAL A 302 5.83 13.32 -1.62
C VAL A 302 6.53 12.14 -0.96
N LEU A 303 6.35 10.94 -1.50
CA LEU A 303 7.00 9.73 -1.02
C LEU A 303 8.52 9.79 -1.15
N VAL A 304 9.02 10.28 -2.29
CA VAL A 304 10.47 10.44 -2.53
C VAL A 304 11.07 11.42 -1.53
N ALA A 305 10.42 12.56 -1.27
CA ALA A 305 10.88 13.52 -0.28
C ALA A 305 10.92 12.90 1.14
N GLY A 306 9.88 12.14 1.52
CA GLY A 306 9.86 11.42 2.81
C GLY A 306 10.94 10.35 2.90
N LEU A 307 11.20 9.62 1.82
CA LEU A 307 12.29 8.63 1.76
C LEU A 307 13.65 9.30 1.94
N GLN A 308 13.93 10.42 1.24
CA GLN A 308 15.17 11.17 1.34
C GLN A 308 15.38 11.76 2.74
N ALA A 309 14.29 12.23 3.36
CA ALA A 309 14.35 12.78 4.70
C ALA A 309 14.78 11.73 5.73
N HIS A 310 14.23 10.52 5.69
CA HIS A 310 14.25 9.63 6.84
C HIS A 310 14.91 8.26 6.62
N HIS A 311 15.32 7.92 5.39
CA HIS A 311 15.82 6.57 5.12
C HIS A 311 17.05 6.54 4.20
N PHE A 312 17.84 5.48 4.26
CA PHE A 312 18.91 5.22 3.28
C PHE A 312 18.34 4.99 1.91
N HIS A 313 18.77 5.79 0.93
CA HIS A 313 18.10 5.87 -0.36
C HIS A 313 19.03 6.06 -1.56
N GLN A 314 18.51 5.74 -2.74
CA GLN A 314 19.01 6.18 -4.05
C GLN A 314 17.82 6.55 -4.92
N ILE A 315 17.85 7.76 -5.48
CA ILE A 315 16.79 8.23 -6.38
C ILE A 315 17.30 8.09 -7.82
N LEU A 316 16.63 7.23 -8.57
CA LEU A 316 17.02 6.89 -9.94
C LEU A 316 16.18 7.69 -10.93
N SER A 317 16.85 8.26 -11.92
CA SER A 317 16.17 8.73 -13.12
C SER A 317 15.62 7.54 -13.93
N HIS A 318 14.70 7.81 -14.83
CA HIS A 318 14.19 6.81 -15.77
C HIS A 318 15.33 6.22 -16.62
N GLU A 319 16.26 7.07 -17.09
CA GLU A 319 17.41 6.65 -17.87
C GLU A 319 18.35 5.74 -17.10
N GLU A 320 18.72 6.07 -15.85
CA GLU A 320 19.59 5.24 -15.00
C GLU A 320 19.02 3.84 -14.77
N PHE A 321 17.71 3.71 -14.65
CA PHE A 321 17.09 2.39 -14.45
C PHE A 321 16.95 1.62 -15.77
N PHE A 322 16.42 2.26 -16.85
CA PHE A 322 16.09 1.58 -18.10
C PHE A 322 17.26 1.46 -19.09
N SER A 323 18.39 2.16 -18.87
CA SER A 323 19.62 2.00 -19.68
C SER A 323 20.17 0.57 -19.67
N GLY A 324 19.83 -0.22 -18.64
CA GLY A 324 20.27 -1.61 -18.50
C GLY A 324 21.69 -1.78 -17.96
N HIS A 325 22.30 -0.74 -17.37
CA HIS A 325 23.65 -0.84 -16.81
C HIS A 325 23.73 -0.84 -15.29
N TRP A 326 22.74 -0.48 -14.57
CA TRP A 326 22.52 -0.48 -13.11
C TRP A 326 23.75 -0.15 -12.25
N GLN A 327 24.60 0.77 -12.71
CA GLN A 327 25.82 1.19 -11.99
C GLN A 327 25.50 1.76 -10.59
N PHE A 328 24.26 2.23 -10.37
CA PHE A 328 23.79 2.68 -9.08
C PHE A 328 23.92 1.61 -7.98
N LEU A 329 23.90 0.32 -8.33
CA LEU A 329 24.11 -0.76 -7.36
C LEU A 329 25.52 -0.78 -6.76
N ARG A 330 26.52 -0.27 -7.47
CA ARG A 330 27.92 -0.19 -6.99
C ARG A 330 28.16 1.01 -6.07
N ALA A 331 27.25 1.98 -6.08
CA ALA A 331 27.33 3.15 -5.21
C ALA A 331 26.64 2.87 -3.87
N GLU A 332 27.17 3.45 -2.80
CA GLU A 332 26.53 3.38 -1.49
C GLU A 332 25.22 4.20 -1.47
N PRO A 333 24.19 3.72 -0.79
CA PRO A 333 22.97 4.50 -0.57
C PRO A 333 23.29 5.79 0.21
N GLN A 334 22.62 6.87 -0.17
CA GLN A 334 22.71 8.13 0.55
C GLN A 334 22.05 8.01 1.92
N PRO A 335 22.62 8.59 2.98
CA PRO A 335 22.03 8.58 4.30
C PRO A 335 20.80 9.48 4.37
N PRO A 336 19.94 9.31 5.37
CA PRO A 336 18.78 10.19 5.58
C PRO A 336 19.26 11.64 5.86
N GLN A 337 18.48 12.61 5.34
CA GLN A 337 18.74 14.05 5.57
C GLN A 337 18.34 14.47 6.99
N ASP A 338 17.30 13.84 7.55
CA ASP A 338 16.84 13.99 8.93
C ASP A 338 17.03 12.64 9.65
N PRO A 339 17.99 12.52 10.56
CA PRO A 339 18.24 11.27 11.28
C PRO A 339 17.22 10.99 12.38
N THR A 340 16.21 11.86 12.59
CA THR A 340 15.17 11.63 13.59
C THR A 340 14.38 10.36 13.24
N PRO A 341 14.35 9.35 14.14
CA PRO A 341 13.62 8.12 13.83
C PRO A 341 12.13 8.35 13.68
N LEU A 342 11.54 7.72 12.68
CA LEU A 342 10.09 7.64 12.55
C LEU A 342 9.54 6.59 13.51
N ASP A 343 8.38 6.90 14.10
CA ASP A 343 7.64 5.92 14.88
C ASP A 343 7.10 4.79 13.98
N CYS A 344 7.27 3.55 14.40
CA CYS A 344 6.85 2.35 13.68
C CYS A 344 5.59 1.69 14.29
N ASN A 345 4.94 2.35 15.25
CA ASN A 345 3.81 1.80 16.01
C ASN A 345 2.44 2.04 15.36
N GLY A 346 2.35 2.58 14.14
CA GLY A 346 1.07 2.95 13.50
C GLY A 346 0.01 1.86 13.54
N ASN A 347 0.39 0.61 13.24
CA ASN A 347 -0.56 -0.51 13.33
C ASN A 347 -1.11 -0.70 14.74
N SER A 348 -0.27 -0.65 15.79
CA SER A 348 -0.71 -0.86 17.18
C SER A 348 -1.54 0.31 17.70
N THR A 349 -1.18 1.55 17.35
CA THR A 349 -1.92 2.76 17.73
C THR A 349 -3.33 2.73 17.17
N ILE A 350 -3.47 2.47 15.86
CA ILE A 350 -4.78 2.39 15.21
C ILE A 350 -5.58 1.19 15.75
N ALA A 351 -4.92 0.04 15.91
CA ALA A 351 -5.58 -1.16 16.44
C ALA A 351 -6.14 -0.93 17.84
N THR A 352 -5.40 -0.23 18.70
CA THR A 352 -5.87 0.10 20.06
C THR A 352 -7.09 1.01 20.03
N ALA A 353 -7.08 2.02 19.17
CA ALA A 353 -8.23 2.92 19.01
C ALA A 353 -9.48 2.17 18.52
N VAL A 354 -9.32 1.30 17.50
CA VAL A 354 -10.42 0.49 16.96
C VAL A 354 -10.94 -0.52 17.98
N ALA A 355 -10.04 -1.24 18.67
CA ALA A 355 -10.42 -2.19 19.70
C ALA A 355 -11.19 -1.52 20.85
N TYR A 356 -10.72 -0.36 21.30
CA TYR A 356 -11.42 0.42 22.32
C TYR A 356 -12.84 0.80 21.89
N TYR A 357 -12.99 1.30 20.65
CA TYR A 357 -14.30 1.65 20.11
C TYR A 357 -15.23 0.44 20.03
N LEU A 358 -14.77 -0.67 19.45
CA LEU A 358 -15.58 -1.89 19.31
C LEU A 358 -16.05 -2.45 20.65
N ASN A 359 -15.18 -2.45 21.67
CA ASN A 359 -15.52 -2.95 23.01
C ASN A 359 -16.60 -2.10 23.73
N GLN A 360 -16.78 -0.84 23.34
CA GLN A 360 -17.83 0.01 23.92
C GLN A 360 -19.18 -0.14 23.23
N HIS A 361 -19.22 -0.71 22.00
CA HIS A 361 -20.41 -0.77 21.16
C HIS A 361 -20.85 -2.21 20.83
N THR A 362 -20.24 -3.21 21.47
CA THR A 362 -20.62 -4.64 21.41
C THR A 362 -21.34 -5.03 22.69
#